data_26c15aefadeb6a7b0f4a5aafcd830a43
#
_entry.id   26c15aefadeb6a7b0f4a5aafcd830a43
#
_cell.length_a   1.000
_cell.length_b   1.000
_cell.length_c   1.000
_cell.angle_alpha   90.00
_cell.angle_beta   90.00
_cell.angle_gamma   90.00
#
_symmetry.space_group_name_H-M   'P 1'
#
loop_
_entity.id
_entity.type
_entity.pdbx_description
1 polymer ?
#
loop_
_entity_poly.entity_id
_entity_poly.type
_entity_poly.pdbx_seq_one_letter_code
_entity_poly.pdbx_strand_id
1 'polypeptide(L)'
;ERLSPNIEIYSIDEAFLDLTGVNNCQNLQDFGMQCKETIKQWTGMPVRVGIAPTKTLSKIASYGAKYYPATQGVVDLSKPERQKKLLNLVPVQEVWGVGRKIHKRLNQIGIRTALDLAMIDTKYVRNNFNIVLAKTVRELRGEPCIGLEDQPSAKKQIVVSRTFSKRVDDLRTLEEAVSDYAARAAAKLRRENRRCLYVSVFIRTNPFRTQDRQYRNSGTTRLVAPTSDTRDIIQNAKKS
;
A
#
# COMPACT_ATOMS: atom_id res chain seq x y z
N GLU A 1 15.60 12.74 5.92
CA GLU A 1 17.01 12.51 6.32
C GLU A 1 17.43 13.38 7.54
N ARG A 2 16.92 14.64 7.69
CA ARG A 2 17.27 15.46 8.88
C ARG A 2 16.54 15.03 10.17
N LEU A 3 15.46 14.26 10.06
CA LEU A 3 14.65 13.79 11.17
C LEU A 3 15.01 12.38 11.63
N SER A 4 15.59 11.57 10.75
CA SER A 4 16.07 10.22 11.03
C SER A 4 17.10 9.83 9.97
N PRO A 5 18.17 9.08 10.31
CA PRO A 5 19.13 8.57 9.34
C PRO A 5 18.55 7.50 8.43
N ASN A 6 17.57 6.73 8.93
CA ASN A 6 16.94 5.62 8.21
C ASN A 6 15.50 5.92 7.91
N ILE A 7 15.18 6.04 6.62
CA ILE A 7 13.83 6.33 6.11
C ILE A 7 13.44 5.34 5.03
N GLU A 8 12.24 4.81 5.11
CA GLU A 8 11.60 4.05 4.04
C GLU A 8 10.46 4.87 3.45
N ILE A 9 10.55 5.19 2.16
CA ILE A 9 9.45 5.80 1.40
C ILE A 9 8.48 4.69 1.01
N TYR A 10 7.38 4.57 1.77
CA TYR A 10 6.39 3.51 1.57
C TYR A 10 5.43 3.82 0.42
N SER A 11 4.97 5.07 0.32
CA SER A 11 4.10 5.54 -0.76
C SER A 11 4.36 7.01 -1.09
N ILE A 12 3.52 7.61 -1.96
CA ILE A 12 3.62 9.02 -2.31
C ILE A 12 3.35 9.95 -1.12
N ASP A 13 2.61 9.46 -0.12
CA ASP A 13 2.09 10.23 1.03
C ASP A 13 2.43 9.60 2.40
N GLU A 14 3.20 8.51 2.42
CA GLU A 14 3.60 7.81 3.65
C GLU A 14 5.07 7.42 3.64
N ALA A 15 5.74 7.61 4.77
CA ALA A 15 7.10 7.14 5.03
C ALA A 15 7.22 6.55 6.43
N PHE A 16 8.13 5.60 6.62
CA PHE A 16 8.54 5.12 7.93
C PHE A 16 9.91 5.69 8.28
N LEU A 17 10.06 6.09 9.52
CA LEU A 17 11.31 6.57 10.12
C LEU A 17 11.76 5.59 11.20
N ASP A 18 13.03 5.23 11.21
CA ASP A 18 13.61 4.50 12.33
C ASP A 18 13.94 5.47 13.47
N LEU A 19 13.31 5.25 14.61
CA LEU A 19 13.50 6.07 15.81
C LEU A 19 14.36 5.36 16.87
N THR A 20 15.10 4.31 16.48
CA THR A 20 16.01 3.61 17.39
C THR A 20 17.02 4.61 18.01
N GLY A 21 17.03 4.68 19.33
CA GLY A 21 17.89 5.59 20.09
C GLY A 21 17.32 6.99 20.33
N VAL A 22 16.29 7.44 19.63
CA VAL A 22 15.69 8.79 19.81
C VAL A 22 15.08 8.94 21.20
N ASN A 23 14.45 7.90 21.74
CA ASN A 23 13.88 7.88 23.08
C ASN A 23 14.89 8.08 24.21
N ASN A 24 16.19 7.93 23.95
CA ASN A 24 17.25 8.20 24.90
C ASN A 24 17.57 9.70 25.01
N CYS A 25 17.14 10.50 24.02
CA CYS A 25 17.46 11.92 23.92
C CYS A 25 16.24 12.80 24.20
N GLN A 26 15.04 12.36 23.87
CA GLN A 26 13.81 13.15 24.02
C GLN A 26 12.55 12.29 24.10
N ASN A 27 11.45 12.89 24.54
CA ASN A 27 10.14 12.26 24.56
C ASN A 27 9.65 12.02 23.12
N LEU A 28 9.17 10.79 22.83
CA LEU A 28 8.72 10.43 21.48
C LEU A 28 7.47 11.18 21.01
N GLN A 29 6.57 11.55 21.95
CA GLN A 29 5.41 12.37 21.63
C GLN A 29 5.85 13.78 21.17
N ASP A 30 6.81 14.40 21.88
CA ASP A 30 7.34 15.71 21.53
C ASP A 30 8.10 15.68 20.22
N PHE A 31 8.89 14.63 19.99
CA PHE A 31 9.54 14.40 18.70
C PHE A 31 8.52 14.26 17.54
N GLY A 32 7.43 13.53 17.76
CA GLY A 32 6.35 13.42 16.80
C GLY A 32 5.70 14.76 16.46
N MET A 33 5.48 15.62 17.47
CA MET A 33 4.98 16.98 17.27
C MET A 33 5.97 17.83 16.49
N GLN A 34 7.26 17.76 16.81
CA GLN A 34 8.32 18.45 16.07
C GLN A 34 8.36 18.01 14.60
N CYS A 35 8.30 16.70 14.33
CA CYS A 35 8.22 16.17 12.95
C CYS A 35 7.04 16.74 12.19
N LYS A 36 5.85 16.72 12.80
CA LYS A 36 4.62 17.23 12.21
C LYS A 36 4.74 18.72 11.83
N GLU A 37 5.20 19.56 12.76
CA GLU A 37 5.34 21.00 12.52
C GLU A 37 6.44 21.30 11.49
N THR A 38 7.57 20.58 11.55
CA THR A 38 8.67 20.74 10.60
C THR A 38 8.21 20.43 9.16
N ILE A 39 7.49 19.32 8.96
CA ILE A 39 6.99 18.94 7.64
C ILE A 39 5.98 19.97 7.14
N LYS A 40 5.06 20.41 8.01
CA LYS A 40 4.09 21.45 7.67
C LYS A 40 4.77 22.76 7.28
N GLN A 41 5.81 23.17 8.02
CA GLN A 41 6.57 24.38 7.71
C GLN A 41 7.29 24.29 6.35
N TRP A 42 7.87 23.12 6.03
CA TRP A 42 8.65 22.97 4.79
C TRP A 42 7.80 22.74 3.55
N THR A 43 6.65 22.09 3.69
CA THR A 43 5.85 21.63 2.54
C THR A 43 4.46 22.26 2.48
N GLY A 44 4.01 22.91 3.53
CA GLY A 44 2.64 23.40 3.69
C GLY A 44 1.62 22.27 3.95
N MET A 45 2.03 21.00 3.94
CA MET A 45 1.13 19.84 4.07
C MET A 45 0.94 19.44 5.53
N PRO A 46 -0.30 19.29 6.00
CA PRO A 46 -0.57 18.74 7.32
C PRO A 46 -0.36 17.23 7.30
N VAL A 47 0.55 16.74 8.14
CA VAL A 47 0.80 15.30 8.31
C VAL A 47 0.33 14.81 9.68
N ARG A 48 0.23 13.51 9.81
CA ARG A 48 -0.03 12.80 11.05
C ARG A 48 1.12 11.87 11.36
N VAL A 49 1.44 11.72 12.64
CA VAL A 49 2.58 10.92 13.09
C VAL A 49 2.09 9.82 14.03
N GLY A 50 2.40 8.58 13.67
CA GLY A 50 2.15 7.41 14.50
C GLY A 50 3.48 6.76 14.91
N ILE A 51 3.74 6.65 16.21
CA ILE A 51 4.97 6.09 16.77
C ILE A 51 4.63 4.77 17.46
N ALA A 52 5.38 3.71 17.16
CA ALA A 52 5.16 2.40 17.75
C ALA A 52 6.36 1.46 17.54
N PRO A 53 6.44 0.33 18.28
CA PRO A 53 7.53 -0.64 18.15
C PRO A 53 7.57 -1.36 16.79
N THR A 54 6.45 -1.40 16.06
CA THR A 54 6.35 -2.12 14.78
C THR A 54 5.67 -1.25 13.72
N LYS A 55 5.92 -1.55 12.44
CA LYS A 55 5.28 -0.84 11.32
C LYS A 55 3.75 -0.95 11.35
N THR A 56 3.20 -2.13 11.66
CA THR A 56 1.75 -2.30 11.75
C THR A 56 1.15 -1.48 12.87
N LEU A 57 1.77 -1.46 14.05
CA LEU A 57 1.32 -0.61 15.17
C LEU A 57 1.49 0.87 14.86
N SER A 58 2.54 1.29 14.14
CA SER A 58 2.69 2.70 13.76
C SER A 58 1.59 3.16 12.80
N LYS A 59 1.11 2.29 11.90
CA LYS A 59 -0.06 2.58 11.07
C LYS A 59 -1.36 2.66 11.89
N ILE A 60 -1.52 1.81 12.91
CA ILE A 60 -2.63 1.92 13.88
C ILE A 60 -2.54 3.25 14.66
N ALA A 61 -1.33 3.66 15.07
CA ALA A 61 -1.11 4.95 15.70
C ALA A 61 -1.49 6.12 14.77
N SER A 62 -1.09 6.06 13.50
CA SER A 62 -1.46 7.04 12.48
C SER A 62 -2.97 7.09 12.24
N TYR A 63 -3.66 5.95 12.28
CA TYR A 63 -5.13 5.91 12.28
C TYR A 63 -5.69 6.66 13.49
N GLY A 64 -5.18 6.39 14.68
CA GLY A 64 -5.58 7.10 15.90
C GLY A 64 -5.35 8.60 15.80
N ALA A 65 -4.19 9.02 15.28
CA ALA A 65 -3.85 10.42 15.04
C ALA A 65 -4.78 11.13 14.04
N LYS A 66 -5.38 10.35 13.12
CA LYS A 66 -6.33 10.86 12.13
C LYS A 66 -7.73 11.04 12.67
N TYR A 67 -8.22 10.07 13.46
CA TYR A 67 -9.65 9.99 13.82
C TYR A 67 -9.96 10.50 15.23
N TYR A 68 -8.96 10.69 16.09
CA TYR A 68 -9.14 11.21 17.45
C TYR A 68 -8.51 12.60 17.62
N PRO A 69 -9.29 13.70 17.53
CA PRO A 69 -8.77 15.08 17.59
C PRO A 69 -7.95 15.39 18.85
N ALA A 70 -8.29 14.77 19.98
CA ALA A 70 -7.56 14.94 21.24
C ALA A 70 -6.06 14.55 21.15
N THR A 71 -5.66 13.79 20.12
CA THR A 71 -4.26 13.41 19.88
C THR A 71 -3.44 14.52 19.24
N GLN A 72 -4.09 15.59 18.79
CA GLN A 72 -3.45 16.69 18.03
C GLN A 72 -2.65 16.20 16.79
N GLY A 73 -3.03 15.04 16.25
CA GLY A 73 -2.41 14.45 15.06
C GLY A 73 -1.10 13.67 15.32
N VAL A 74 -0.79 13.37 16.60
CA VAL A 74 0.37 12.54 16.98
C VAL A 74 -0.06 11.50 18.01
N VAL A 75 0.31 10.25 17.79
CA VAL A 75 0.02 9.14 18.72
C VAL A 75 1.28 8.32 18.94
N ASP A 76 1.68 8.21 20.18
CA ASP A 76 2.75 7.32 20.63
C ASP A 76 2.17 6.05 21.28
N LEU A 77 2.45 4.91 20.72
CA LEU A 77 2.09 3.56 21.17
C LEU A 77 3.30 2.77 21.71
N SER A 78 4.30 3.42 22.25
CA SER A 78 5.45 2.74 22.88
C SER A 78 5.01 1.90 24.10
N LYS A 79 3.96 2.35 24.82
CA LYS A 79 3.44 1.68 26.01
C LYS A 79 2.36 0.66 25.67
N PRO A 80 2.47 -0.62 26.16
CA PRO A 80 1.50 -1.69 25.86
C PRO A 80 0.04 -1.35 26.22
N GLU A 81 -0.18 -0.61 27.31
CA GLU A 81 -1.53 -0.22 27.73
C GLU A 81 -2.19 0.71 26.71
N ARG A 82 -1.42 1.63 26.12
CA ARG A 82 -1.90 2.52 25.06
C ARG A 82 -2.18 1.74 23.78
N GLN A 83 -1.33 0.76 23.45
CA GLN A 83 -1.56 -0.14 22.30
C GLN A 83 -2.88 -0.86 22.46
N LYS A 84 -3.08 -1.58 23.59
CA LYS A 84 -4.32 -2.31 23.86
C LYS A 84 -5.56 -1.46 23.79
N LYS A 85 -5.50 -0.24 24.38
CA LYS A 85 -6.61 0.71 24.35
C LYS A 85 -6.97 1.12 22.92
N LEU A 86 -6.00 1.47 22.09
CA LEU A 86 -6.26 1.90 20.72
C LEU A 86 -6.68 0.72 19.83
N LEU A 87 -6.02 -0.44 19.95
CA LEU A 87 -6.38 -1.64 19.19
C LEU A 87 -7.84 -2.06 19.39
N ASN A 88 -8.39 -1.86 20.59
CA ASN A 88 -9.80 -2.15 20.89
C ASN A 88 -10.78 -1.20 20.18
N LEU A 89 -10.34 0.01 19.83
CA LEU A 89 -11.15 1.03 19.16
C LEU A 89 -11.07 0.96 17.63
N VAL A 90 -10.00 0.34 17.10
CA VAL A 90 -9.76 0.30 15.65
C VAL A 90 -10.46 -0.89 15.02
N PRO A 91 -11.37 -0.68 14.04
CA PRO A 91 -12.00 -1.77 13.31
C PRO A 91 -10.96 -2.64 12.57
N VAL A 92 -11.18 -3.95 12.55
CA VAL A 92 -10.22 -4.89 11.95
C VAL A 92 -9.95 -4.63 10.47
N GLN A 93 -10.89 -4.04 9.74
CA GLN A 93 -10.73 -3.67 8.32
C GLN A 93 -9.71 -2.56 8.09
N GLU A 94 -9.39 -1.76 9.11
CA GLU A 94 -8.40 -0.68 9.07
C GLU A 94 -6.98 -1.19 9.35
N VAL A 95 -6.84 -2.46 9.73
CA VAL A 95 -5.53 -3.08 9.95
C VAL A 95 -4.82 -3.31 8.63
N TRP A 96 -3.56 -2.89 8.56
CA TRP A 96 -2.70 -3.07 7.40
C TRP A 96 -2.63 -4.53 6.94
N GLY A 97 -2.96 -4.78 5.67
CA GLY A 97 -3.04 -6.12 5.08
C GLY A 97 -4.42 -6.79 5.16
N VAL A 98 -5.40 -6.20 5.85
CA VAL A 98 -6.77 -6.71 5.91
C VAL A 98 -7.62 -6.11 4.79
N GLY A 99 -7.62 -6.76 3.62
CA GLY A 99 -8.49 -6.38 2.50
C GLY A 99 -9.92 -6.94 2.65
N ARG A 100 -10.84 -6.53 1.76
CA ARG A 100 -12.27 -6.89 1.81
C ARG A 100 -12.55 -8.39 2.00
N LYS A 101 -11.80 -9.28 1.33
CA LYS A 101 -11.99 -10.75 1.44
C LYS A 101 -11.59 -11.26 2.82
N ILE A 102 -10.46 -10.78 3.35
CA ILE A 102 -9.95 -11.16 4.68
C ILE A 102 -10.90 -10.63 5.74
N HIS A 103 -11.31 -9.36 5.66
CA HIS A 103 -12.28 -8.72 6.55
C HIS A 103 -13.57 -9.53 6.66
N LYS A 104 -14.19 -9.92 5.52
CA LYS A 104 -15.40 -10.74 5.51
C LYS A 104 -15.22 -12.06 6.27
N ARG A 105 -14.09 -12.75 6.06
CA ARG A 105 -13.79 -14.02 6.74
C ARG A 105 -13.51 -13.84 8.22
N LEU A 106 -12.79 -12.77 8.62
CA LEU A 106 -12.55 -12.45 10.02
C LEU A 106 -13.85 -12.16 10.76
N ASN A 107 -14.76 -11.40 10.17
CA ASN A 107 -16.08 -11.13 10.76
C ASN A 107 -16.92 -12.41 10.97
N GLN A 108 -16.82 -13.39 10.06
CA GLN A 108 -17.53 -14.68 10.20
C GLN A 108 -17.08 -15.49 11.43
N ILE A 109 -15.86 -15.28 11.90
CA ILE A 109 -15.29 -15.92 13.10
C ILE A 109 -15.29 -14.97 14.32
N GLY A 110 -16.04 -13.86 14.26
CA GLY A 110 -16.23 -12.94 15.39
C GLY A 110 -15.12 -11.91 15.61
N ILE A 111 -14.11 -11.83 14.75
CA ILE A 111 -13.02 -10.85 14.83
C ILE A 111 -13.46 -9.52 14.23
N ARG A 112 -13.64 -8.50 15.06
CA ARG A 112 -14.18 -7.19 14.67
C ARG A 112 -13.21 -6.03 14.87
N THR A 113 -12.31 -6.13 15.84
CA THR A 113 -11.34 -5.10 16.19
C THR A 113 -9.91 -5.54 15.90
N ALA A 114 -8.99 -4.59 15.85
CA ALA A 114 -7.56 -4.88 15.76
C ALA A 114 -7.06 -5.65 16.98
N LEU A 115 -7.68 -5.43 18.16
CA LEU A 115 -7.37 -6.18 19.37
C LEU A 115 -7.78 -7.65 19.23
N ASP A 116 -9.00 -7.93 18.74
CA ASP A 116 -9.44 -9.31 18.51
C ASP A 116 -8.47 -10.03 17.57
N LEU A 117 -8.01 -9.34 16.50
CA LEU A 117 -7.03 -9.90 15.58
C LEU A 117 -5.67 -10.12 16.26
N ALA A 118 -5.23 -9.24 17.13
CA ALA A 118 -3.99 -9.42 17.89
C ALA A 118 -4.04 -10.62 18.84
N MET A 119 -5.21 -10.98 19.35
CA MET A 119 -5.39 -12.07 20.31
C MET A 119 -5.57 -13.45 19.67
N ILE A 120 -5.82 -13.53 18.35
CA ILE A 120 -6.04 -14.80 17.65
C ILE A 120 -4.77 -15.65 17.60
N ASP A 121 -4.91 -16.97 17.64
CA ASP A 121 -3.76 -17.88 17.49
C ASP A 121 -3.05 -17.71 16.13
N THR A 122 -1.74 -17.48 16.16
CA THR A 122 -0.94 -17.21 14.96
C THR A 122 -0.84 -18.41 14.02
N LYS A 123 -0.84 -19.65 14.57
CA LYS A 123 -0.81 -20.87 13.76
C LYS A 123 -2.15 -21.04 13.04
N TYR A 124 -3.26 -20.75 13.74
CA TYR A 124 -4.59 -20.73 13.13
C TYR A 124 -4.65 -19.74 11.94
N VAL A 125 -4.15 -18.51 12.13
CA VAL A 125 -4.13 -17.49 11.07
C VAL A 125 -3.28 -17.94 9.89
N ARG A 126 -2.11 -18.52 10.14
CA ARG A 126 -1.22 -19.02 9.09
C ARG A 126 -1.89 -20.10 8.24
N ASN A 127 -2.59 -21.04 8.87
CA ASN A 127 -3.21 -22.19 8.20
C ASN A 127 -4.50 -21.82 7.46
N ASN A 128 -5.30 -20.93 8.05
CA ASN A 128 -6.62 -20.59 7.51
C ASN A 128 -6.63 -19.34 6.61
N PHE A 129 -5.62 -18.48 6.69
CA PHE A 129 -5.51 -17.27 5.88
C PHE A 129 -4.22 -17.28 5.07
N ASN A 130 -3.15 -16.70 5.59
CA ASN A 130 -1.83 -16.70 4.96
C ASN A 130 -0.73 -16.24 5.93
N ILE A 131 0.53 -16.42 5.50
CA ILE A 131 1.71 -16.03 6.27
C ILE A 131 1.81 -14.50 6.47
N VAL A 132 1.32 -13.69 5.55
CA VAL A 132 1.38 -12.22 5.65
C VAL A 132 0.49 -11.76 6.80
N LEU A 133 -0.76 -12.24 6.89
CA LEU A 133 -1.65 -11.91 8.00
C LEU A 133 -1.11 -12.43 9.34
N ALA A 134 -0.46 -13.60 9.35
CA ALA A 134 0.19 -14.12 10.56
C ALA A 134 1.32 -13.20 11.04
N LYS A 135 2.11 -12.62 10.13
CA LYS A 135 3.10 -11.58 10.48
C LYS A 135 2.42 -10.32 11.02
N THR A 136 1.33 -9.86 10.39
CA THR A 136 0.54 -8.72 10.88
C THR A 136 0.04 -8.94 12.30
N VAL A 137 -0.44 -10.15 12.64
CA VAL A 137 -0.85 -10.51 14.03
C VAL A 137 0.30 -10.37 15.02
N ARG A 138 1.50 -10.84 14.67
CA ARG A 138 2.70 -10.70 15.52
C ARG A 138 3.09 -9.22 15.69
N GLU A 139 3.05 -8.45 14.60
CA GLU A 139 3.31 -7.01 14.62
C GLU A 139 2.33 -6.24 15.53
N LEU A 140 1.04 -6.60 15.53
CA LEU A 140 0.05 -6.03 16.44
C LEU A 140 0.32 -6.33 17.91
N ARG A 141 1.11 -7.37 18.21
CA ARG A 141 1.58 -7.72 19.57
C ARG A 141 2.88 -7.02 19.95
N GLY A 142 3.43 -6.19 19.07
CA GLY A 142 4.71 -5.53 19.29
C GLY A 142 5.93 -6.35 18.89
N GLU A 143 5.76 -7.50 18.21
CA GLU A 143 6.87 -8.32 17.71
C GLU A 143 7.27 -7.85 16.28
N PRO A 144 8.43 -7.22 16.08
CA PRO A 144 8.82 -6.72 14.76
C PRO A 144 9.09 -7.88 13.79
N CYS A 145 8.32 -7.94 12.71
CA CYS A 145 8.39 -8.96 11.67
C CYS A 145 8.63 -8.37 10.27
N ILE A 146 8.51 -7.05 10.13
CA ILE A 146 8.65 -6.30 8.88
C ILE A 146 9.71 -5.22 9.12
N GLY A 147 10.91 -5.47 8.60
CA GLY A 147 12.02 -4.50 8.67
C GLY A 147 11.78 -3.27 7.81
N LEU A 148 12.60 -2.23 7.99
CA LEU A 148 12.66 -1.13 7.02
C LEU A 148 13.29 -1.64 5.72
N GLU A 149 12.71 -1.24 4.58
CA GLU A 149 13.27 -1.52 3.26
C GLU A 149 14.08 -0.29 2.80
N ASP A 150 15.42 -0.39 2.81
CA ASP A 150 16.31 0.68 2.37
C ASP A 150 16.19 0.94 0.86
N GLN A 151 15.79 -0.08 0.09
CA GLN A 151 15.56 0.03 -1.34
C GLN A 151 14.26 -0.67 -1.75
N PRO A 152 13.44 -0.02 -2.61
CA PRO A 152 12.25 -0.67 -3.13
C PRO A 152 12.59 -1.96 -3.87
N SER A 153 11.84 -3.03 -3.59
CA SER A 153 11.96 -4.29 -4.33
C SER A 153 11.82 -4.04 -5.83
N ALA A 154 12.62 -4.77 -6.62
CA ALA A 154 12.56 -4.68 -8.07
C ALA A 154 11.14 -4.92 -8.60
N LYS A 155 10.59 -3.99 -9.36
CA LYS A 155 9.24 -4.12 -9.93
C LYS A 155 9.13 -5.38 -10.78
N LYS A 156 8.13 -6.20 -10.54
CA LYS A 156 7.87 -7.43 -11.30
C LYS A 156 7.08 -7.16 -12.59
N GLN A 157 6.40 -6.03 -12.68
CA GLN A 157 5.63 -5.61 -13.85
C GLN A 157 5.56 -4.09 -13.97
N ILE A 158 5.38 -3.60 -15.17
CA ILE A 158 5.11 -2.21 -15.49
C ILE A 158 3.69 -2.12 -16.02
N VAL A 159 2.88 -1.23 -15.44
CA VAL A 159 1.50 -1.00 -15.84
C VAL A 159 1.31 0.45 -16.28
N VAL A 160 0.62 0.64 -17.40
CA VAL A 160 0.10 1.92 -17.85
C VAL A 160 -1.40 1.76 -18.08
N SER A 161 -2.21 2.49 -17.35
CA SER A 161 -3.67 2.46 -17.50
C SER A 161 -4.26 3.84 -17.31
N ARG A 162 -5.38 4.08 -17.94
CA ARG A 162 -6.18 5.31 -17.79
C ARG A 162 -7.66 4.99 -17.86
N THR A 163 -8.44 5.79 -17.17
CA THR A 163 -9.90 5.79 -17.35
C THR A 163 -10.24 6.80 -18.43
N PHE A 164 -11.06 6.40 -19.39
CA PHE A 164 -11.56 7.31 -20.41
C PHE A 164 -12.55 8.30 -19.78
N SER A 165 -12.46 9.58 -20.18
CA SER A 165 -13.38 10.62 -19.72
C SER A 165 -14.79 10.44 -20.28
N LYS A 166 -14.89 9.90 -21.48
CA LYS A 166 -16.13 9.56 -22.19
C LYS A 166 -16.16 8.06 -22.46
N ARG A 167 -17.37 7.52 -22.68
CA ARG A 167 -17.53 6.15 -23.14
C ARG A 167 -16.89 5.99 -24.52
N VAL A 168 -16.14 4.92 -24.71
CA VAL A 168 -15.53 4.51 -25.98
C VAL A 168 -16.16 3.20 -26.39
N ASP A 169 -16.72 3.17 -27.58
CA ASP A 169 -17.45 2.04 -28.17
C ASP A 169 -16.94 1.67 -29.58
N ASP A 170 -15.91 2.34 -30.05
CA ASP A 170 -15.24 2.05 -31.32
C ASP A 170 -13.86 1.41 -31.11
N LEU A 171 -13.52 0.44 -31.97
CA LEU A 171 -12.29 -0.30 -31.90
C LEU A 171 -11.05 0.56 -32.18
N ARG A 172 -11.16 1.50 -33.12
CA ARG A 172 -10.03 2.33 -33.52
C ARG A 172 -9.51 3.18 -32.36
N THR A 173 -10.41 3.84 -31.64
CA THR A 173 -10.04 4.62 -30.44
C THR A 173 -9.39 3.75 -29.37
N LEU A 174 -9.87 2.50 -29.19
CA LEU A 174 -9.25 1.55 -28.26
C LEU A 174 -7.84 1.15 -28.72
N GLU A 175 -7.63 0.85 -29.99
CA GLU A 175 -6.32 0.51 -30.54
C GLU A 175 -5.31 1.68 -30.46
N GLU A 176 -5.77 2.91 -30.69
CA GLU A 176 -4.95 4.12 -30.54
C GLU A 176 -4.52 4.27 -29.06
N ALA A 177 -5.44 4.10 -28.11
CA ALA A 177 -5.14 4.15 -26.69
C ALA A 177 -4.17 3.03 -26.24
N VAL A 178 -4.37 1.80 -26.72
CA VAL A 178 -3.47 0.68 -26.45
C VAL A 178 -2.07 0.98 -26.98
N SER A 179 -1.97 1.55 -28.18
CA SER A 179 -0.68 1.93 -28.78
C SER A 179 0.06 2.98 -27.97
N ASP A 180 -0.63 4.04 -27.50
CA ASP A 180 -0.05 5.08 -26.65
C ASP A 180 0.41 4.48 -25.30
N TYR A 181 -0.43 3.67 -24.67
CA TYR A 181 -0.08 3.08 -23.37
C TYR A 181 1.06 2.07 -23.46
N ALA A 182 1.11 1.28 -24.54
CA ALA A 182 2.21 0.37 -24.84
C ALA A 182 3.53 1.13 -25.08
N ALA A 183 3.49 2.25 -25.82
CA ALA A 183 4.66 3.11 -26.01
C ALA A 183 5.19 3.70 -24.71
N ARG A 184 4.30 4.18 -23.85
CA ARG A 184 4.65 4.67 -22.49
C ARG A 184 5.21 3.56 -21.59
N ALA A 185 4.68 2.36 -21.68
CA ALA A 185 5.19 1.19 -20.95
C ALA A 185 6.60 0.83 -21.42
N ALA A 186 6.84 0.80 -22.74
CA ALA A 186 8.16 0.58 -23.32
C ALA A 186 9.18 1.62 -22.88
N ALA A 187 8.78 2.90 -22.83
CA ALA A 187 9.64 3.98 -22.34
C ALA A 187 10.01 3.78 -20.85
N LYS A 188 9.08 3.32 -20.01
CA LYS A 188 9.36 2.99 -18.60
C LYS A 188 10.30 1.79 -18.48
N LEU A 189 10.13 0.74 -19.30
CA LEU A 189 11.02 -0.42 -19.34
C LEU A 189 12.47 0.01 -19.60
N ARG A 190 12.69 0.86 -20.61
CA ARG A 190 14.01 1.36 -20.95
C ARG A 190 14.62 2.21 -19.84
N ARG A 191 13.83 3.09 -19.18
CA ARG A 191 14.32 3.89 -18.04
C ARG A 191 14.79 3.03 -16.86
N GLU A 192 14.17 1.86 -16.69
CA GLU A 192 14.53 0.89 -15.64
C GLU A 192 15.54 -0.17 -16.11
N ASN A 193 16.14 -0.02 -17.31
CA ASN A 193 17.04 -1.00 -17.94
C ASN A 193 16.47 -2.43 -17.95
N ARG A 194 15.16 -2.55 -18.27
CA ARG A 194 14.45 -3.81 -18.23
C ARG A 194 13.90 -4.20 -19.59
N ARG A 195 13.63 -5.50 -19.74
CA ARG A 195 12.96 -6.08 -20.89
C ARG A 195 11.75 -6.88 -20.42
N CYS A 196 10.69 -6.94 -21.23
CA CYS A 196 9.53 -7.79 -20.96
C CYS A 196 9.51 -8.99 -21.91
N LEU A 197 8.96 -10.09 -21.43
CA LEU A 197 8.67 -11.30 -22.21
C LEU A 197 7.17 -11.49 -22.44
N TYR A 198 6.35 -10.81 -21.66
CA TYR A 198 4.90 -10.87 -21.75
C TYR A 198 4.32 -9.45 -21.85
N VAL A 199 3.34 -9.30 -22.73
CA VAL A 199 2.53 -8.08 -22.86
C VAL A 199 1.09 -8.49 -22.58
N SER A 200 0.45 -7.78 -21.64
CA SER A 200 -0.96 -8.02 -21.32
C SER A 200 -1.75 -6.74 -21.51
N VAL A 201 -2.89 -6.84 -22.18
CA VAL A 201 -3.85 -5.76 -22.31
C VAL A 201 -5.11 -6.12 -21.54
N PHE A 202 -5.66 -5.19 -20.79
CA PHE A 202 -6.94 -5.37 -20.13
C PHE A 202 -7.87 -4.20 -20.43
N ILE A 203 -9.15 -4.51 -20.56
CA ILE A 203 -10.22 -3.55 -20.75
C ILE A 203 -11.34 -3.86 -19.75
N ARG A 204 -11.95 -2.84 -19.19
CA ARG A 204 -13.12 -2.97 -18.32
C ARG A 204 -14.00 -1.75 -18.39
N THR A 205 -15.30 -1.96 -18.22
CA THR A 205 -16.25 -0.88 -17.97
C THR A 205 -16.08 -0.30 -16.56
N ASN A 206 -16.63 0.87 -16.32
CA ASN A 206 -16.58 1.48 -14.99
C ASN A 206 -17.45 0.68 -14.00
N PRO A 207 -16.86 0.03 -12.97
CA PRO A 207 -17.62 -0.79 -12.02
C PRO A 207 -18.54 0.02 -11.10
N PHE A 208 -18.36 1.34 -11.03
CA PHE A 208 -19.21 2.22 -10.22
C PHE A 208 -20.49 2.67 -10.95
N ARG A 209 -20.58 2.44 -12.26
CA ARG A 209 -21.79 2.65 -13.05
C ARG A 209 -22.58 1.35 -13.14
N THR A 210 -23.35 1.06 -12.10
CA THR A 210 -24.11 -0.20 -12.00
C THR A 210 -25.22 -0.34 -13.05
N GLN A 211 -25.62 0.76 -13.67
CA GLN A 211 -26.62 0.80 -14.75
C GLN A 211 -26.05 0.36 -16.10
N ASP A 212 -24.71 0.43 -16.27
CA ASP A 212 -24.08 0.02 -17.51
C ASP A 212 -23.84 -1.50 -17.53
N ARG A 213 -23.97 -2.11 -18.70
CA ARG A 213 -23.57 -3.51 -18.88
C ARG A 213 -22.10 -3.66 -18.53
N GLN A 214 -21.82 -4.49 -17.52
CA GLN A 214 -20.47 -4.69 -17.04
C GLN A 214 -19.70 -5.63 -17.97
N TYR A 215 -18.50 -5.20 -18.38
CA TYR A 215 -17.57 -5.98 -19.20
C TYR A 215 -16.17 -5.88 -18.61
N ARG A 216 -15.49 -7.01 -18.57
CA ARG A 216 -14.09 -7.09 -18.19
C ARG A 216 -13.43 -8.21 -18.99
N ASN A 217 -12.35 -7.89 -19.69
CA ASN A 217 -11.55 -8.88 -20.40
C ASN A 217 -10.06 -8.51 -20.31
N SER A 218 -9.20 -9.52 -20.53
CA SER A 218 -7.75 -9.34 -20.63
C SER A 218 -7.15 -10.39 -21.52
N GLY A 219 -6.23 -9.99 -22.37
CA GLY A 219 -5.42 -10.88 -23.21
C GLY A 219 -3.94 -10.74 -22.84
N THR A 220 -3.17 -11.81 -23.05
CA THR A 220 -1.72 -11.82 -22.80
C THR A 220 -1.00 -12.50 -23.94
N THR A 221 -0.03 -11.84 -24.52
CA THR A 221 0.84 -12.37 -25.58
C THR A 221 2.25 -12.57 -25.04
N ARG A 222 2.83 -13.75 -25.29
CA ARG A 222 4.24 -14.01 -25.05
C ARG A 222 5.04 -13.55 -26.26
N LEU A 223 6.08 -12.76 -26.01
CA LEU A 223 7.02 -12.31 -27.03
C LEU A 223 8.00 -13.43 -27.41
N VAL A 224 8.56 -13.39 -28.62
CA VAL A 224 9.56 -14.37 -29.09
C VAL A 224 10.83 -14.30 -28.25
N ALA A 225 11.26 -13.08 -27.89
CA ALA A 225 12.40 -12.83 -27.04
C ALA A 225 12.13 -11.64 -26.09
N PRO A 226 12.84 -11.53 -24.95
CA PRO A 226 12.73 -10.36 -24.08
C PRO A 226 13.12 -9.09 -24.82
N THR A 227 12.22 -8.11 -24.88
CA THR A 227 12.43 -6.85 -25.59
C THR A 227 12.02 -5.62 -24.77
N SER A 228 12.54 -4.45 -25.12
CA SER A 228 12.06 -3.14 -24.73
C SER A 228 11.76 -2.26 -25.95
N ASP A 229 11.75 -2.89 -27.14
CA ASP A 229 11.40 -2.20 -28.38
C ASP A 229 9.95 -1.79 -28.39
N THR A 230 9.69 -0.53 -28.76
CA THR A 230 8.34 0.04 -28.73
C THR A 230 7.43 -0.58 -29.78
N ARG A 231 7.95 -0.90 -30.98
CA ARG A 231 7.15 -1.48 -32.08
C ARG A 231 6.71 -2.89 -31.75
N ASP A 232 7.65 -3.70 -31.25
CA ASP A 232 7.34 -5.09 -30.82
C ASP A 232 6.25 -5.10 -29.75
N ILE A 233 6.38 -4.22 -28.75
CA ILE A 233 5.43 -4.16 -27.63
C ILE A 233 4.06 -3.69 -28.13
N ILE A 234 3.98 -2.68 -28.99
CA ILE A 234 2.71 -2.20 -29.56
C ILE A 234 2.04 -3.27 -30.42
N GLN A 235 2.79 -3.93 -31.33
CA GLN A 235 2.23 -4.97 -32.19
C GLN A 235 1.64 -6.12 -31.39
N ASN A 236 2.34 -6.56 -30.35
CA ASN A 236 1.87 -7.65 -29.51
C ASN A 236 0.76 -7.21 -28.53
N ALA A 237 0.73 -5.96 -28.11
CA ALA A 237 -0.38 -5.42 -27.33
C ALA A 237 -1.69 -5.40 -28.13
N LYS A 238 -1.64 -5.07 -29.42
CA LYS A 238 -2.83 -5.10 -30.30
C LYS A 238 -3.36 -6.51 -30.60
N LYS A 239 -2.52 -7.54 -30.46
CA LYS A 239 -2.92 -8.95 -30.63
C LYS A 239 -3.48 -9.57 -29.35
N SER A 240 -3.24 -8.91 -28.19
CA SER A 240 -3.70 -9.40 -26.88
C SER A 240 -5.14 -9.03 -26.64
#